data_7c8e570b71b37b3ffc5ff649a9695e35
#
_entry.id   7c8e570b71b37b3ffc5ff649a9695e35
#
_cell.length_a   1.000
_cell.length_b   1.000
_cell.length_c   1.000
_cell.angle_alpha   90.00
_cell.angle_beta   90.00
_cell.angle_gamma   90.00
#
_symmetry.space_group_name_H-M   'P 1'
#
loop_
_entity.id
_entity.type
_entity.pdbx_description
1 polymer ?
#
loop_
_entity_poly.entity_id
_entity_poly.type
_entity_poly.pdbx_seq_one_letter_code
_entity_poly.pdbx_strand_id
1 'polypeptide(L)'
;MGRLRPNESGAFLWRRRKLLAAGAGLGLMGYGNFAFGQSTAHPNALSIARDEGNILLFQFSLNLPQVLHQLLSPAMPLSAFLQNHAHMPPPAWERALQNAKRLLSDSGILTLPGGRPIRLQAWQWPDDTAIAQSLKAQEILLPIAEASRLHLDPVPVQARLQTSKPIRQAQLQLPKALYPIEVTIKNDKFWLTTQIPLAMVNLE
;
A
#
# COMPACT_ATOMS: atom_id res chain seq x y z
N MET A 1 -8.25 -67.28 -26.57
CA MET A 1 -7.37 -67.56 -25.42
C MET A 1 -6.48 -66.33 -25.21
N GLY A 2 -6.59 -65.63 -24.09
CA GLY A 2 -5.78 -64.45 -23.80
C GLY A 2 -6.38 -63.69 -22.60
N ARG A 3 -5.85 -63.91 -21.42
CA ARG A 3 -6.34 -63.47 -20.11
C ARG A 3 -6.19 -61.95 -19.90
N LEU A 4 -7.24 -61.30 -19.49
CA LEU A 4 -7.27 -59.98 -18.86
C LEU A 4 -6.67 -60.07 -17.44
N ARG A 5 -5.81 -59.12 -17.07
CA ARG A 5 -5.42 -58.84 -15.67
C ARG A 5 -5.93 -57.48 -15.28
N PRO A 6 -6.45 -57.31 -14.08
CA PRO A 6 -6.98 -56.05 -13.60
C PRO A 6 -5.90 -55.15 -13.04
N ASN A 7 -6.12 -53.82 -13.22
CA ASN A 7 -5.28 -52.75 -12.78
C ASN A 7 -5.65 -52.41 -11.32
N GLU A 8 -4.68 -52.49 -10.42
CA GLU A 8 -4.88 -52.18 -9.00
C GLU A 8 -4.75 -50.71 -8.73
N SER A 9 -5.86 -50.19 -8.19
CA SER A 9 -5.96 -48.80 -7.69
C SER A 9 -5.19 -48.65 -6.37
N GLY A 10 -4.08 -47.97 -6.38
CA GLY A 10 -3.33 -47.64 -5.18
C GLY A 10 -3.96 -46.45 -4.43
N ALA A 11 -4.73 -46.74 -3.40
CA ALA A 11 -5.22 -45.77 -2.45
C ALA A 11 -4.08 -45.27 -1.53
N PHE A 12 -3.75 -44.01 -1.58
CA PHE A 12 -2.74 -43.39 -0.73
C PHE A 12 -3.38 -43.00 0.61
N LEU A 13 -3.21 -43.86 1.62
CA LEU A 13 -3.66 -43.66 3.00
C LEU A 13 -2.72 -42.69 3.73
N TRP A 14 -3.17 -41.48 4.03
CA TRP A 14 -2.52 -40.56 4.96
C TRP A 14 -2.71 -41.04 6.40
N ARG A 15 -1.66 -41.60 6.99
CA ARG A 15 -1.59 -41.94 8.42
C ARG A 15 -1.38 -40.66 9.25
N ARG A 16 -2.40 -40.31 10.03
CA ARG A 16 -2.30 -39.38 11.17
C ARG A 16 -1.42 -40.04 12.25
N ARG A 17 -0.26 -39.48 12.51
CA ARG A 17 0.52 -39.77 13.76
C ARG A 17 0.22 -38.67 14.77
N LYS A 18 -0.53 -39.03 15.79
CA LYS A 18 -0.58 -38.32 17.08
C LYS A 18 0.72 -38.61 17.81
N LEU A 19 1.48 -37.60 18.18
CA LEU A 19 2.53 -37.67 19.19
C LEU A 19 2.17 -36.68 20.29
N LEU A 20 1.71 -37.27 21.39
CA LEU A 20 1.70 -36.66 22.72
C LEU A 20 3.12 -36.78 23.28
N ALA A 21 3.75 -35.70 23.63
CA ALA A 21 4.88 -35.67 24.53
C ALA A 21 4.74 -34.48 25.49
N ALA A 22 4.47 -34.81 26.74
CA ALA A 22 4.54 -33.89 27.85
C ALA A 22 6.01 -33.53 28.15
N GLY A 23 6.30 -32.27 28.37
CA GLY A 23 7.60 -31.78 28.81
C GLY A 23 7.44 -30.38 29.42
N ALA A 24 7.38 -30.33 30.74
CA ALA A 24 7.44 -29.09 31.52
C ALA A 24 8.84 -28.45 31.37
N GLY A 25 8.88 -27.19 30.97
CA GLY A 25 10.08 -26.36 30.94
C GLY A 25 9.72 -24.91 31.11
N LEU A 26 9.88 -24.41 32.32
CA LEU A 26 9.83 -22.98 32.66
C LEU A 26 10.94 -22.24 31.93
N GLY A 27 10.55 -21.38 30.97
CA GLY A 27 11.40 -20.43 30.30
C GLY A 27 10.66 -19.13 30.12
N LEU A 28 10.68 -18.28 31.15
CA LEU A 28 10.30 -16.87 31.10
C LEU A 28 11.29 -16.14 30.18
N MET A 29 11.04 -16.12 28.89
CA MET A 29 11.61 -15.13 27.98
C MET A 29 10.49 -14.23 27.51
N GLY A 30 10.55 -12.99 27.99
CA GLY A 30 9.64 -11.92 27.63
C GLY A 30 9.66 -11.68 26.14
N TYR A 31 8.68 -12.22 25.45
CA TYR A 31 8.28 -11.72 24.15
C TYR A 31 7.65 -10.35 24.41
N GLY A 32 8.45 -9.32 24.23
CA GLY A 32 7.92 -7.98 24.10
C GLY A 32 6.83 -8.00 23.06
N ASN A 33 5.59 -7.96 23.52
CA ASN A 33 4.47 -7.59 22.68
C ASN A 33 4.76 -6.19 22.15
N PHE A 34 5.41 -6.10 21.00
CA PHE A 34 5.26 -4.94 20.15
C PHE A 34 3.79 -4.92 19.75
N ALA A 35 2.97 -4.35 20.61
CA ALA A 35 1.68 -3.84 20.24
C ALA A 35 1.97 -2.78 19.18
N PHE A 36 2.02 -3.19 17.92
CA PHE A 36 1.76 -2.30 16.82
C PHE A 36 0.38 -1.74 17.12
N GLY A 37 0.35 -0.51 17.64
CA GLY A 37 -0.87 0.25 17.72
C GLY A 37 -1.49 0.16 16.34
N GLN A 38 -2.54 -0.64 16.22
CA GLN A 38 -3.29 -0.76 14.98
C GLN A 38 -3.88 0.64 14.75
N SER A 39 -3.16 1.42 13.95
CA SER A 39 -3.74 2.61 13.35
C SER A 39 -4.96 2.11 12.61
N THR A 40 -6.13 2.46 13.13
CA THR A 40 -7.43 2.06 12.57
C THR A 40 -7.76 2.82 11.29
N ALA A 41 -6.83 3.61 10.76
CA ALA A 41 -6.94 4.21 9.44
C ALA A 41 -6.95 3.12 8.36
N HIS A 42 -7.83 3.25 7.38
CA HIS A 42 -7.77 2.40 6.19
C HIS A 42 -6.36 2.48 5.61
N PRO A 43 -5.72 1.35 5.40
CA PRO A 43 -4.38 1.33 4.83
C PRO A 43 -4.43 1.92 3.43
N ASN A 44 -3.37 2.62 3.04
CA ASN A 44 -3.21 2.98 1.65
C ASN A 44 -3.19 1.70 0.80
N ALA A 45 -3.78 1.76 -0.39
CA ALA A 45 -3.79 0.65 -1.31
C ALA A 45 -3.32 1.09 -2.71
N LEU A 46 -2.69 0.18 -3.42
CA LEU A 46 -2.28 0.33 -4.81
C LEU A 46 -2.72 -0.89 -5.59
N SER A 47 -3.46 -0.69 -6.66
CA SER A 47 -3.72 -1.70 -7.68
C SER A 47 -2.90 -1.39 -8.94
N ILE A 48 -2.21 -2.39 -9.46
CA ILE A 48 -1.46 -2.29 -10.71
C ILE A 48 -2.12 -3.19 -11.74
N ALA A 49 -2.56 -2.60 -12.83
CA ALA A 49 -3.18 -3.30 -13.94
C ALA A 49 -2.47 -2.97 -15.26
N ARG A 50 -2.50 -3.90 -16.18
CA ARG A 50 -2.12 -3.63 -17.56
C ARG A 50 -3.34 -3.07 -18.30
N ASP A 51 -3.16 -1.91 -18.87
CA ASP A 51 -4.10 -1.29 -19.81
C ASP A 51 -3.76 -1.74 -21.24
N GLU A 52 -4.36 -1.15 -22.22
CA GLU A 52 -4.11 -1.50 -23.63
C GLU A 52 -2.63 -1.37 -24.03
N GLY A 53 -2.12 -2.38 -24.70
CA GLY A 53 -0.73 -2.42 -25.19
C GLY A 53 0.32 -2.49 -24.07
N ASN A 54 1.22 -1.51 -24.05
CA ASN A 54 2.36 -1.44 -23.13
C ASN A 54 2.16 -0.40 -22.01
N ILE A 55 0.92 -0.11 -21.66
CA ILE A 55 0.57 0.84 -20.60
C ILE A 55 0.30 0.07 -19.30
N LEU A 56 0.93 0.51 -18.22
CA LEU A 56 0.61 0.10 -16.85
C LEU A 56 -0.18 1.22 -16.17
N LEU A 57 -1.31 0.86 -15.60
CA LEU A 57 -2.15 1.75 -14.81
C LEU A 57 -1.93 1.48 -13.32
N PHE A 58 -1.58 2.51 -12.58
CA PHE A 58 -1.41 2.51 -11.13
C PHE A 58 -2.58 3.24 -10.51
N GLN A 59 -3.40 2.53 -9.76
CA GLN A 59 -4.56 3.08 -9.07
C GLN A 59 -4.29 3.06 -7.58
N PHE A 60 -4.05 4.24 -7.01
CA PHE A 60 -3.86 4.43 -5.59
C PHE A 60 -5.21 4.76 -4.93
N SER A 61 -5.40 4.22 -3.75
CA SER A 61 -6.49 4.53 -2.83
C SER A 61 -5.83 5.03 -1.55
N LEU A 62 -5.82 6.35 -1.32
CA LEU A 62 -4.95 6.99 -0.34
C LEU A 62 -5.74 7.69 0.78
N ASN A 63 -5.28 7.52 2.01
CA ASN A 63 -5.64 8.44 3.09
C ASN A 63 -4.84 9.74 2.89
N LEU A 64 -5.36 10.62 2.01
CA LEU A 64 -4.65 11.82 1.59
C LEU A 64 -4.24 12.73 2.75
N PRO A 65 -5.06 13.01 3.78
CA PRO A 65 -4.63 13.82 4.91
C PRO A 65 -3.37 13.27 5.58
N GLN A 66 -3.29 11.97 5.81
CA GLN A 66 -2.13 11.33 6.40
C GLN A 66 -0.91 11.34 5.46
N VAL A 67 -1.12 11.09 4.17
CA VAL A 67 -0.04 11.14 3.16
C VAL A 67 0.53 12.56 3.05
N LEU A 68 -0.33 13.58 2.99
CA LEU A 68 0.09 14.98 2.93
C LEU A 68 0.85 15.41 4.20
N HIS A 69 0.38 14.98 5.38
CA HIS A 69 1.09 15.18 6.63
C HIS A 69 2.53 14.61 6.57
N GLN A 70 2.67 13.36 6.13
CA GLN A 70 3.99 12.70 6.02
C GLN A 70 4.90 13.34 4.97
N LEU A 71 4.34 13.94 3.91
CA LEU A 71 5.12 14.63 2.87
C LEU A 71 5.55 16.03 3.26
N LEU A 72 4.66 16.79 3.93
CA LEU A 72 4.86 18.21 4.15
C LEU A 72 5.40 18.54 5.55
N SER A 73 5.02 17.78 6.57
CA SER A 73 5.34 18.11 7.96
C SER A 73 5.41 16.86 8.86
N PRO A 74 6.26 15.86 8.57
CA PRO A 74 6.26 14.58 9.29
C PRO A 74 6.63 14.70 10.78
N ALA A 75 7.31 15.79 11.17
CA ALA A 75 7.69 16.03 12.56
C ALA A 75 6.56 16.69 13.40
N MET A 76 5.51 17.20 12.76
CA MET A 76 4.38 17.82 13.43
C MET A 76 3.36 16.75 13.82
N PRO A 77 2.63 16.85 14.95
CA PRO A 77 1.47 16.01 15.21
C PRO A 77 0.40 16.16 14.12
N LEU A 78 -0.29 15.05 13.75
CA LEU A 78 -1.31 15.08 12.70
C LEU A 78 -2.42 16.09 13.01
N SER A 79 -2.87 16.19 14.26
CA SER A 79 -3.88 17.17 14.67
C SER A 79 -3.46 18.61 14.40
N ALA A 80 -2.22 18.97 14.75
CA ALA A 80 -1.67 20.30 14.48
C ALA A 80 -1.48 20.56 12.98
N PHE A 81 -1.08 19.54 12.22
CA PHE A 81 -1.01 19.63 10.76
C PHE A 81 -2.38 19.94 10.16
N LEU A 82 -3.42 19.21 10.57
CA LEU A 82 -4.78 19.41 10.07
C LEU A 82 -5.30 20.80 10.40
N GLN A 83 -5.16 21.26 11.65
CA GLN A 83 -5.56 22.63 12.07
C GLN A 83 -4.89 23.70 11.20
N ASN A 84 -3.58 23.55 10.94
CA ASN A 84 -2.84 24.53 10.17
C ASN A 84 -3.21 24.54 8.68
N HIS A 85 -3.48 23.36 8.09
CA HIS A 85 -3.66 23.24 6.65
C HIS A 85 -5.13 23.28 6.22
N ALA A 86 -6.08 22.83 7.06
CA ALA A 86 -7.50 22.91 6.75
C ALA A 86 -8.02 24.34 6.62
N HIS A 87 -7.36 25.31 7.29
CA HIS A 87 -7.70 26.72 7.29
C HIS A 87 -6.67 27.60 6.56
N MET A 88 -5.75 26.99 5.83
CA MET A 88 -4.71 27.71 5.10
C MET A 88 -5.35 28.56 3.97
N PRO A 89 -4.89 29.83 3.76
CA PRO A 89 -5.35 30.64 2.64
C PRO A 89 -5.10 29.97 1.29
N PRO A 90 -6.02 30.09 0.31
CA PRO A 90 -5.93 29.39 -0.97
C PRO A 90 -4.56 29.47 -1.66
N PRO A 91 -3.90 30.64 -1.81
CA PRO A 91 -2.59 30.69 -2.49
C PRO A 91 -1.46 29.95 -1.77
N ALA A 92 -1.53 29.87 -0.44
CA ALA A 92 -0.55 29.10 0.35
C ALA A 92 -0.84 27.60 0.27
N TRP A 93 -2.11 27.23 0.33
CA TRP A 93 -2.58 25.86 0.17
C TRP A 93 -2.19 25.29 -1.21
N GLU A 94 -2.47 26.01 -2.29
CA GLU A 94 -2.11 25.58 -3.65
C GLU A 94 -0.61 25.29 -3.77
N ARG A 95 0.25 26.16 -3.24
CA ARG A 95 1.71 25.95 -3.24
C ARG A 95 2.12 24.72 -2.44
N ALA A 96 1.53 24.51 -1.26
CA ALA A 96 1.81 23.34 -0.43
C ALA A 96 1.38 22.06 -1.14
N LEU A 97 0.19 22.04 -1.74
CA LEU A 97 -0.36 20.91 -2.46
C LEU A 97 0.47 20.58 -3.72
N GLN A 98 0.87 21.59 -4.49
CA GLN A 98 1.74 21.38 -5.65
C GLN A 98 3.11 20.79 -5.24
N ASN A 99 3.66 21.24 -4.11
CA ASN A 99 4.90 20.66 -3.57
C ASN A 99 4.69 19.18 -3.18
N ALA A 100 3.60 18.84 -2.51
CA ALA A 100 3.28 17.46 -2.14
C ALA A 100 3.09 16.56 -3.37
N LYS A 101 2.34 17.04 -4.36
CA LYS A 101 2.13 16.34 -5.63
C LYS A 101 3.47 16.05 -6.33
N ARG A 102 4.37 17.03 -6.37
CA ARG A 102 5.71 16.86 -6.94
C ARG A 102 6.52 15.83 -6.17
N LEU A 103 6.58 15.94 -4.84
CA LEU A 103 7.32 14.98 -4.00
C LEU A 103 6.84 13.55 -4.20
N LEU A 104 5.52 13.34 -4.30
CA LEU A 104 4.95 12.02 -4.56
C LEU A 104 5.30 11.52 -5.96
N SER A 105 5.15 12.37 -6.97
CA SER A 105 5.40 12.02 -8.37
C SER A 105 6.87 11.69 -8.65
N ASP A 106 7.78 12.40 -7.99
CA ASP A 106 9.23 12.19 -8.16
C ASP A 106 9.75 10.92 -7.49
N SER A 107 9.00 10.40 -6.51
CA SER A 107 9.44 9.29 -5.65
C SER A 107 8.90 7.91 -6.06
N GLY A 108 7.88 7.85 -6.95
CA GLY A 108 7.34 6.60 -7.46
C GLY A 108 8.24 6.02 -8.56
N ILE A 109 8.96 4.93 -8.28
CA ILE A 109 9.96 4.36 -9.19
C ILE A 109 9.67 2.89 -9.45
N LEU A 110 9.70 2.53 -10.72
CA LEU A 110 9.73 1.15 -11.19
C LEU A 110 11.13 0.86 -11.74
N THR A 111 11.86 -0.07 -11.17
CA THR A 111 13.20 -0.45 -11.66
C THR A 111 13.11 -1.73 -12.46
N LEU A 112 13.48 -1.67 -13.74
CA LEU A 112 13.49 -2.83 -14.63
C LEU A 112 14.65 -3.77 -14.33
N PRO A 113 14.56 -5.04 -14.73
CA PRO A 113 15.72 -5.93 -14.79
C PRO A 113 16.83 -5.27 -15.61
N GLY A 114 18.04 -5.17 -15.02
CA GLY A 114 19.15 -4.39 -15.59
C GLY A 114 19.36 -3.02 -14.96
N GLY A 115 18.56 -2.65 -13.95
CA GLY A 115 18.82 -1.52 -13.04
C GLY A 115 18.39 -0.16 -13.54
N ARG A 116 17.64 -0.05 -14.65
CA ARG A 116 17.17 1.25 -15.15
C ARG A 116 15.88 1.68 -14.42
N PRO A 117 15.92 2.76 -13.64
CA PRO A 117 14.72 3.27 -12.98
C PRO A 117 13.82 4.01 -13.98
N ILE A 118 12.52 3.81 -13.86
CA ILE A 118 11.49 4.52 -14.61
C ILE A 118 10.52 5.15 -13.61
N ARG A 119 10.25 6.45 -13.77
CA ARG A 119 9.29 7.16 -12.93
C ARG A 119 7.87 6.97 -13.46
N LEU A 120 6.91 6.92 -12.55
CA LEU A 120 5.50 6.98 -12.89
C LEU A 120 5.16 8.35 -13.50
N GLN A 121 4.30 8.35 -14.49
CA GLN A 121 3.94 9.54 -15.29
C GLN A 121 2.43 9.75 -15.33
N ALA A 122 2.00 10.83 -15.97
CA ALA A 122 0.59 11.11 -16.22
C ALA A 122 -0.29 10.97 -14.98
N TRP A 123 0.15 11.59 -13.87
CA TRP A 123 -0.57 11.58 -12.61
C TRP A 123 -1.90 12.33 -12.74
N GLN A 124 -2.96 11.68 -12.29
CA GLN A 124 -4.30 12.24 -12.18
C GLN A 124 -4.68 12.34 -10.72
N TRP A 125 -4.78 13.56 -10.25
CA TRP A 125 -5.14 13.89 -8.88
C TRP A 125 -6.62 14.27 -8.82
N PRO A 126 -7.28 14.09 -7.66
CA PRO A 126 -8.56 14.73 -7.40
C PRO A 126 -8.45 16.24 -7.50
N ASP A 127 -9.61 16.90 -7.60
CA ASP A 127 -9.69 18.34 -7.53
C ASP A 127 -9.08 18.87 -6.22
N ASP A 128 -8.33 19.96 -6.28
CA ASP A 128 -7.68 20.60 -5.14
C ASP A 128 -8.70 21.00 -4.06
N THR A 129 -9.91 21.33 -4.46
CA THR A 129 -11.04 21.60 -3.55
C THR A 129 -11.48 20.35 -2.81
N ALA A 130 -11.56 19.21 -3.49
CA ALA A 130 -11.91 17.93 -2.87
C ALA A 130 -10.85 17.50 -1.86
N ILE A 131 -9.57 17.74 -2.16
CA ILE A 131 -8.46 17.46 -1.23
C ILE A 131 -8.56 18.36 0.01
N ALA A 132 -8.82 19.66 -0.17
CA ALA A 132 -9.01 20.59 0.95
C ALA A 132 -10.21 20.21 1.83
N GLN A 133 -11.30 19.75 1.22
CA GLN A 133 -12.47 19.26 1.95
C GLN A 133 -12.16 18.00 2.76
N SER A 134 -11.34 17.08 2.23
CA SER A 134 -10.94 15.88 2.97
C SER A 134 -10.11 16.21 4.21
N LEU A 135 -9.24 17.24 4.15
CA LEU A 135 -8.49 17.71 5.32
C LEU A 135 -9.42 18.29 6.40
N LYS A 136 -10.39 19.13 6.01
CA LYS A 136 -11.38 19.70 6.93
C LYS A 136 -12.24 18.60 7.57
N ALA A 137 -12.69 17.64 6.78
CA ALA A 137 -13.44 16.51 7.30
C ALA A 137 -12.62 15.69 8.31
N GLN A 138 -11.34 15.43 8.02
CA GLN A 138 -10.45 14.72 8.93
C GLN A 138 -10.20 15.50 10.23
N GLU A 139 -10.03 16.83 10.14
CA GLU A 139 -9.86 17.68 11.31
C GLU A 139 -11.06 17.57 12.26
N ILE A 140 -12.29 17.62 11.72
CA ILE A 140 -13.52 17.50 12.49
C ILE A 140 -13.69 16.11 13.09
N LEU A 141 -13.33 15.07 12.33
CA LEU A 141 -13.52 13.68 12.73
C LEU A 141 -12.42 13.16 13.66
N LEU A 142 -11.24 13.75 13.66
CA LEU A 142 -10.09 13.20 14.40
C LEU A 142 -10.39 13.00 15.90
N PRO A 143 -10.97 13.96 16.64
CA PRO A 143 -11.31 13.75 18.04
C PRO A 143 -12.35 12.65 18.26
N ILE A 144 -13.26 12.47 17.29
CA ILE A 144 -14.32 11.46 17.32
C ILE A 144 -13.79 10.11 16.87
N ALA A 145 -12.92 10.10 15.87
CA ALA A 145 -12.32 8.89 15.30
C ALA A 145 -11.43 8.16 16.30
N GLU A 146 -10.68 8.87 17.13
CA GLU A 146 -9.91 8.28 18.23
C GLU A 146 -10.82 7.54 19.22
N ALA A 147 -12.06 8.06 19.44
CA ALA A 147 -13.04 7.42 20.31
C ALA A 147 -13.89 6.34 19.62
N SER A 148 -14.15 6.45 18.33
CA SER A 148 -15.20 5.69 17.62
C SER A 148 -14.70 4.86 16.43
N ARG A 149 -13.40 4.85 16.13
CA ARG A 149 -12.82 4.18 14.96
C ARG A 149 -13.43 4.59 13.61
N LEU A 150 -13.91 5.82 13.51
CA LEU A 150 -14.42 6.36 12.25
C LEU A 150 -13.25 6.58 11.27
N HIS A 151 -13.47 6.21 10.03
CA HIS A 151 -12.48 6.38 8.97
C HIS A 151 -13.06 7.20 7.83
N LEU A 152 -12.23 8.04 7.23
CA LEU A 152 -12.57 8.65 5.95
C LEU A 152 -12.35 7.67 4.83
N ASP A 153 -13.19 7.76 3.81
CA ASP A 153 -13.00 7.01 2.58
C ASP A 153 -11.68 7.42 1.93
N PRO A 154 -10.90 6.45 1.47
CA PRO A 154 -9.66 6.74 0.79
C PRO A 154 -9.92 7.44 -0.56
N VAL A 155 -9.05 8.34 -0.92
CA VAL A 155 -9.17 9.16 -2.12
C VAL A 155 -8.43 8.51 -3.27
N PRO A 156 -9.05 8.35 -4.47
CA PRO A 156 -8.40 7.77 -5.62
C PRO A 156 -7.40 8.74 -6.25
N VAL A 157 -6.20 8.25 -6.56
CA VAL A 157 -5.16 8.92 -7.34
C VAL A 157 -4.66 7.92 -8.38
N GLN A 158 -4.43 8.37 -9.60
CA GLN A 158 -3.96 7.49 -10.67
C GLN A 158 -2.63 7.97 -11.23
N ALA A 159 -1.82 7.03 -11.70
CA ALA A 159 -0.65 7.30 -12.50
C ALA A 159 -0.55 6.26 -13.63
N ARG A 160 0.11 6.64 -14.71
CA ARG A 160 0.33 5.75 -15.85
C ARG A 160 1.80 5.65 -16.16
N LEU A 161 2.18 4.51 -16.69
CA LEU A 161 3.51 4.29 -17.24
C LEU A 161 3.38 3.67 -18.62
N GLN A 162 3.79 4.42 -19.63
CA GLN A 162 3.89 3.90 -20.98
C GLN A 162 5.32 3.46 -21.26
N THR A 163 5.47 2.27 -21.83
CA THR A 163 6.79 1.71 -22.15
C THR A 163 6.84 1.29 -23.63
N SER A 164 8.06 1.25 -24.17
CA SER A 164 8.27 0.80 -25.57
C SER A 164 8.09 -0.71 -25.76
N LYS A 165 8.23 -1.48 -24.67
CA LYS A 165 8.09 -2.95 -24.65
C LYS A 165 7.30 -3.36 -23.40
N PRO A 166 6.55 -4.49 -23.47
CA PRO A 166 5.86 -5.00 -22.29
C PRO A 166 6.85 -5.29 -21.16
N ILE A 167 6.57 -4.77 -19.98
CA ILE A 167 7.32 -5.08 -18.76
C ILE A 167 6.71 -6.35 -18.16
N ARG A 168 7.52 -7.39 -17.96
CA ARG A 168 7.09 -8.63 -17.33
C ARG A 168 7.36 -8.62 -15.83
N GLN A 169 8.54 -8.16 -15.47
CA GLN A 169 8.96 -8.07 -14.07
C GLN A 169 9.64 -6.73 -13.81
N ALA A 170 9.42 -6.20 -12.62
CA ALA A 170 10.08 -4.99 -12.18
C ALA A 170 10.19 -4.97 -10.65
N GLN A 171 11.09 -4.14 -10.13
CA GLN A 171 11.15 -3.81 -8.72
C GLN A 171 10.34 -2.53 -8.50
N LEU A 172 9.33 -2.61 -7.64
CA LEU A 172 8.49 -1.47 -7.25
C LEU A 172 9.07 -0.82 -6.00
N GLN A 173 9.25 0.49 -6.04
CA GLN A 173 9.59 1.35 -4.92
C GLN A 173 8.62 2.52 -4.86
N LEU A 174 8.04 2.75 -3.69
CA LEU A 174 7.12 3.85 -3.44
C LEU A 174 7.68 4.81 -2.38
N PRO A 175 7.21 6.07 -2.35
CA PRO A 175 7.61 7.02 -1.31
C PRO A 175 7.18 6.55 0.08
N LYS A 176 8.04 6.79 1.08
CA LYS A 176 7.78 6.38 2.47
C LYS A 176 6.47 6.93 3.04
N ALA A 177 6.03 8.07 2.56
CA ALA A 177 4.76 8.69 2.97
C ALA A 177 3.52 7.83 2.66
N LEU A 178 3.63 6.85 1.76
CA LEU A 178 2.55 5.92 1.43
C LEU A 178 2.53 4.68 2.35
N TYR A 179 3.59 4.42 3.11
CA TYR A 179 3.69 3.20 3.91
C TYR A 179 2.90 3.28 5.24
N PRO A 180 2.30 2.19 5.69
CA PRO A 180 2.16 0.92 4.97
C PRO A 180 1.16 1.02 3.81
N ILE A 181 1.40 0.27 2.73
CA ILE A 181 0.51 0.22 1.57
C ILE A 181 0.30 -1.23 1.12
N GLU A 182 -0.95 -1.63 0.95
CA GLU A 182 -1.31 -2.90 0.32
C GLU A 182 -1.17 -2.78 -1.20
N VAL A 183 -0.41 -3.66 -1.81
CA VAL A 183 -0.24 -3.69 -3.27
C VAL A 183 -0.95 -4.91 -3.83
N THR A 184 -1.82 -4.69 -4.82
CA THR A 184 -2.55 -5.73 -5.54
C THR A 184 -2.13 -5.74 -7.00
N ILE A 185 -1.72 -6.90 -7.51
CA ILE A 185 -1.43 -7.11 -8.93
C ILE A 185 -2.17 -8.38 -9.35
N LYS A 186 -3.15 -8.23 -10.23
CA LYS A 186 -4.08 -9.33 -10.55
C LYS A 186 -4.74 -9.86 -9.26
N ASN A 187 -4.40 -11.10 -8.87
CA ASN A 187 -4.91 -11.75 -7.66
C ASN A 187 -3.90 -11.78 -6.51
N ASP A 188 -2.67 -11.34 -6.75
CA ASP A 188 -1.61 -11.34 -5.75
C ASP A 188 -1.67 -10.07 -4.91
N LYS A 189 -1.57 -10.23 -3.58
CA LYS A 189 -1.57 -9.14 -2.62
C LYS A 189 -0.34 -9.23 -1.73
N PHE A 190 0.31 -8.09 -1.51
CA PHE A 190 1.44 -7.99 -0.58
C PHE A 190 1.53 -6.59 0.01
N TRP A 191 2.33 -6.46 1.07
CA TRP A 191 2.52 -5.19 1.75
C TRP A 191 3.90 -4.60 1.49
N LEU A 192 3.92 -3.32 1.16
CA LEU A 192 5.13 -2.51 1.28
C LEU A 192 5.07 -1.73 2.59
N THR A 193 6.17 -1.80 3.34
CA THR A 193 6.32 -1.12 4.63
C THR A 193 7.65 -0.38 4.68
N THR A 194 7.88 0.40 5.73
CA THR A 194 9.19 1.03 5.95
C THR A 194 10.32 0.03 6.14
N GLN A 195 10.01 -1.20 6.58
CA GLN A 195 10.98 -2.29 6.74
C GLN A 195 11.18 -3.09 5.44
N ILE A 196 10.15 -3.18 4.60
CA ILE A 196 10.17 -3.85 3.29
C ILE A 196 9.75 -2.82 2.23
N PRO A 197 10.63 -1.88 1.87
CA PRO A 197 10.26 -0.78 0.98
C PRO A 197 10.29 -1.14 -0.50
N LEU A 198 10.73 -2.36 -0.84
CA LEU A 198 10.93 -2.82 -2.20
C LEU A 198 10.26 -4.17 -2.39
N ALA A 199 9.60 -4.38 -3.53
CA ALA A 199 9.11 -5.69 -3.94
C ALA A 199 9.39 -5.97 -5.41
N MET A 200 9.73 -7.21 -5.72
CA MET A 200 9.69 -7.71 -7.09
C MET A 200 8.26 -8.00 -7.47
N VAL A 201 7.81 -7.42 -8.56
CA VAL A 201 6.43 -7.53 -9.04
C VAL A 201 6.40 -8.22 -10.40
N ASN A 202 5.47 -9.17 -10.54
CA ASN A 202 5.17 -9.80 -11.83
C ASN A 202 4.00 -9.06 -12.46
N LEU A 203 4.21 -8.51 -13.65
CA LEU A 203 3.27 -7.64 -14.38
C LEU A 203 2.69 -8.33 -15.64
N GLU A 204 2.91 -9.66 -15.79
CA GLU A 204 2.35 -10.44 -16.91
C GLU A 204 0.83 -10.65 -16.79
#